data_7cc58761ebdc89fc8460caf00ce27b4a
#
_entry.id   7cc58761ebdc89fc8460caf00ce27b4a
#
_cell.length_a   1.000
_cell.length_b   1.000
_cell.length_c   1.000
_cell.angle_alpha   90.00
_cell.angle_beta   90.00
_cell.angle_gamma   90.00
#
_symmetry.space_group_name_H-M   'P 1'
#
loop_
_entity.id
_entity.type
_entity.pdbx_description
1 polymer ?
#
loop_
_entity_poly.entity_id
_entity_poly.type
_entity_poly.pdbx_seq_one_letter_code
_entity_poly.pdbx_strand_id
1 'polypeptide(L)'
;MALDIKSIAELSGLSFSIPAYQRGYRWEKKQIKQLLNDLKEFADTLEKAIMDDELEEDSSKRTHVTNVGFYCLQPLAVMPIKNEQGEVIQYEVIDGQQRLTTIFLILSWLNHSGIENPYDTSKSLDSLRFFIKYDRREEAFFKDELFKTNDQNARENIDYYFMAKAYETIESWFNNNPQSQKAILNLFFPKNYHQITQKFDRDRAQKLLHDVRFVWYEVKESENSIPTFNDLNYGKISLTSAELIKALLMQNTHHSDSGVSSNIQKSLEWSAMEEALQDEYFWAMLNPSQEPCDLHMEFLLDFIADEVYKENPKLFEDKDWSEDDKDWSFLVVNEYIAEKDSASRIEEIWRRIKHVFNTFNNWYQNREIYHKVGLIMLYIQRKHKNKKKEVIAESRAMLSDLYASYKTSLRDEFMNILNSQVGKKSAIVNCTSEMANGQVVSRAKRLNEICYNEDDEDIRKVLLLYCVEQSLMQTQDSERFPFHLIEKYQVYSLEHIHAQHLNDSDASFKDLSEWYNNKKGVLEKKKNNSHVKHSESRLE
;
A
#
# COMPACT_ATOMS: atom_id res chain seq x y z
N MET A 1 31.00 -6.60 15.43
CA MET A 1 29.80 -7.35 15.02
C MET A 1 29.79 -8.64 15.81
N ALA A 2 28.73 -8.90 16.56
CA ALA A 2 28.53 -10.17 17.23
C ALA A 2 27.41 -10.92 16.49
N LEU A 3 27.72 -12.08 15.96
CA LEU A 3 26.74 -13.03 15.43
C LEU A 3 26.48 -14.05 16.50
N ASP A 4 25.23 -14.24 16.85
CA ASP A 4 24.79 -15.19 17.86
C ASP A 4 23.51 -15.91 17.40
N ILE A 5 23.06 -16.90 18.14
CA ILE A 5 21.80 -17.60 17.90
C ILE A 5 20.99 -17.50 19.18
N LYS A 6 19.80 -16.87 19.10
CA LYS A 6 18.90 -16.72 20.26
C LYS A 6 17.58 -17.43 20.02
N SER A 7 17.15 -18.22 21.00
CA SER A 7 15.84 -18.85 21.00
C SER A 7 14.74 -17.84 21.35
N ILE A 8 13.49 -18.16 21.02
CA ILE A 8 12.33 -17.35 21.44
C ILE A 8 12.28 -17.24 22.97
N ALA A 9 12.66 -18.28 23.70
CA ALA A 9 12.73 -18.25 25.15
C ALA A 9 13.74 -17.22 25.68
N GLU A 10 14.85 -17.01 24.99
CA GLU A 10 15.87 -15.99 25.34
C GLU A 10 15.42 -14.55 25.04
N LEU A 11 14.37 -14.36 24.25
CA LEU A 11 13.79 -13.05 24.02
C LEU A 11 12.82 -12.61 25.11
N SER A 12 12.42 -13.52 26.01
CA SER A 12 11.47 -13.20 27.09
C SER A 12 11.92 -11.99 27.90
N GLY A 13 11.02 -11.02 28.07
CA GLY A 13 11.27 -9.80 28.83
C GLY A 13 12.10 -8.73 28.10
N LEU A 14 12.66 -9.04 26.92
CA LEU A 14 13.34 -8.02 26.12
C LEU A 14 12.35 -7.03 25.51
N SER A 15 12.81 -5.80 25.32
CA SER A 15 12.05 -4.72 24.68
C SER A 15 12.65 -4.39 23.30
N PHE A 16 11.78 -4.28 22.30
CA PHE A 16 12.15 -3.98 20.92
C PHE A 16 11.43 -2.73 20.44
N SER A 17 12.14 -1.83 19.74
CA SER A 17 11.55 -0.71 19.00
C SER A 17 11.71 -0.90 17.51
N ILE A 18 10.63 -0.63 16.79
CA ILE A 18 10.63 -0.57 15.34
C ILE A 18 10.68 0.91 14.95
N PRO A 19 11.81 1.39 14.40
CA PRO A 19 12.00 2.80 14.15
C PRO A 19 11.07 3.33 13.05
N ALA A 20 10.84 4.63 13.11
CA ALA A 20 9.89 5.32 12.24
C ALA A 20 10.22 5.26 10.75
N TYR A 21 11.50 5.09 10.38
CA TYR A 21 11.93 4.96 8.98
C TYR A 21 11.57 3.62 8.36
N GLN A 22 11.33 2.58 9.15
CA GLN A 22 10.94 1.29 8.61
C GLN A 22 9.46 1.27 8.24
N ARG A 23 9.11 0.39 7.29
CA ARG A 23 7.70 0.13 6.97
C ARG A 23 6.99 -0.46 8.17
N GLY A 24 5.68 -0.28 8.22
CA GLY A 24 4.85 -0.97 9.19
C GLY A 24 4.73 -2.47 8.93
N TYR A 25 3.92 -3.15 9.72
CA TYR A 25 3.63 -4.56 9.51
C TYR A 25 2.82 -4.77 8.23
N ARG A 26 3.25 -5.74 7.38
CA ARG A 26 2.66 -5.98 6.04
C ARG A 26 2.48 -7.44 5.65
N TRP A 27 2.80 -8.39 6.56
CA TRP A 27 2.58 -9.79 6.24
C TRP A 27 1.10 -10.10 6.08
N GLU A 28 0.80 -10.82 5.00
CA GLU A 28 -0.53 -11.26 4.63
C GLU A 28 -0.77 -12.72 5.04
N LYS A 29 -1.99 -13.17 4.83
CA LYS A 29 -2.45 -14.53 5.12
C LYS A 29 -1.51 -15.63 4.60
N LYS A 30 -0.87 -15.43 3.44
CA LYS A 30 0.03 -16.42 2.81
C LYS A 30 1.29 -16.63 3.65
N GLN A 31 2.00 -15.56 4.01
CA GLN A 31 3.25 -15.63 4.76
C GLN A 31 3.01 -16.18 6.18
N ILE A 32 1.91 -15.75 6.81
CA ILE A 32 1.55 -16.20 8.16
C ILE A 32 1.24 -17.69 8.17
N LYS A 33 0.42 -18.17 7.23
CA LYS A 33 0.11 -19.59 7.10
C LYS A 33 1.33 -20.44 6.79
N GLN A 34 2.23 -19.92 5.95
CA GLN A 34 3.47 -20.61 5.64
C GLN A 34 4.30 -20.80 6.91
N LEU A 35 4.55 -19.74 7.69
CA LEU A 35 5.29 -19.84 8.95
C LEU A 35 4.62 -20.84 9.92
N LEU A 36 3.31 -20.78 10.09
CA LEU A 36 2.59 -21.70 11.00
C LEU A 36 2.65 -23.15 10.52
N ASN A 37 2.59 -23.38 9.21
CA ASN A 37 2.73 -24.72 8.63
C ASN A 37 4.16 -25.27 8.80
N ASP A 38 5.18 -24.43 8.57
CA ASP A 38 6.58 -24.79 8.76
C ASP A 38 6.87 -25.16 10.23
N LEU A 39 6.35 -24.36 11.18
CA LEU A 39 6.45 -24.66 12.61
C LEU A 39 5.75 -25.96 12.99
N LYS A 40 4.58 -26.24 12.40
CA LYS A 40 3.86 -27.48 12.61
C LYS A 40 4.64 -28.67 12.06
N GLU A 41 5.15 -28.59 10.84
CA GLU A 41 5.94 -29.64 10.20
C GLU A 41 7.21 -29.96 11.01
N PHE A 42 7.86 -28.94 11.55
CA PHE A 42 9.00 -29.11 12.44
C PHE A 42 8.60 -29.81 13.75
N ALA A 43 7.46 -29.42 14.35
CA ALA A 43 6.93 -30.08 15.55
C ALA A 43 6.60 -31.56 15.30
N ASP A 44 5.90 -31.85 14.19
CA ASP A 44 5.55 -33.21 13.78
C ASP A 44 6.80 -34.07 13.54
N THR A 45 7.85 -33.49 12.94
CA THR A 45 9.15 -34.15 12.71
C THR A 45 9.87 -34.47 14.03
N LEU A 46 9.85 -33.54 14.98
CA LEU A 46 10.43 -33.74 16.30
C LEU A 46 9.67 -34.82 17.09
N GLU A 47 8.35 -34.79 17.07
CA GLU A 47 7.52 -35.82 17.74
C GLU A 47 7.78 -37.22 17.19
N LYS A 48 7.89 -37.34 15.85
CA LYS A 48 8.25 -38.59 15.20
C LYS A 48 9.63 -39.09 15.64
N ALA A 49 10.63 -38.20 15.66
CA ALA A 49 11.99 -38.56 16.07
C ALA A 49 12.05 -39.02 17.55
N ILE A 50 11.23 -38.40 18.43
CA ILE A 50 11.08 -38.83 19.82
C ILE A 50 10.49 -40.25 19.90
N MET A 51 9.45 -40.53 19.13
CA MET A 51 8.84 -41.86 19.09
C MET A 51 9.81 -42.92 18.55
N ASP A 52 10.55 -42.60 17.49
CA ASP A 52 11.53 -43.51 16.92
C ASP A 52 12.67 -43.83 17.93
N ASP A 53 13.16 -42.83 18.70
CA ASP A 53 14.15 -43.04 19.75
C ASP A 53 13.60 -43.82 20.97
N GLU A 54 12.30 -43.67 21.29
CA GLU A 54 11.64 -44.43 22.34
C GLU A 54 11.48 -45.91 21.97
N LEU A 55 11.27 -46.21 20.70
CA LEU A 55 11.13 -47.58 20.19
C LEU A 55 12.46 -48.31 20.02
N GLU A 56 13.60 -47.58 19.97
CA GLU A 56 14.94 -48.19 19.85
C GLU A 56 15.41 -48.76 21.20
N GLU A 57 15.55 -50.05 21.26
CA GLU A 57 15.96 -50.77 22.48
C GLU A 57 17.43 -50.48 22.89
N ASP A 58 18.31 -50.22 21.92
CA ASP A 58 19.69 -49.90 22.14
C ASP A 58 19.89 -48.41 22.35
N SER A 59 20.11 -47.98 23.58
CA SER A 59 20.28 -46.56 23.93
C SER A 59 21.47 -45.89 23.24
N SER A 60 22.44 -46.62 22.73
CA SER A 60 23.60 -46.10 21.99
C SER A 60 23.21 -45.68 20.55
N LYS A 61 22.11 -46.18 20.03
CA LYS A 61 21.59 -45.88 18.68
C LYS A 61 20.48 -44.82 18.68
N ARG A 62 20.07 -44.29 19.80
CA ARG A 62 19.06 -43.21 19.93
C ARG A 62 19.66 -41.90 19.48
N THR A 63 19.60 -41.64 18.19
CA THR A 63 20.17 -40.42 17.55
C THR A 63 19.16 -39.63 16.73
N HIS A 64 17.93 -40.11 16.58
CA HIS A 64 16.91 -39.47 15.75
C HIS A 64 16.61 -38.04 16.23
N VAL A 65 16.34 -37.87 17.52
CA VAL A 65 16.08 -36.56 18.13
C VAL A 65 17.28 -35.62 18.00
N THR A 66 18.50 -36.11 18.24
CA THR A 66 19.70 -35.27 18.15
C THR A 66 20.00 -34.76 16.74
N ASN A 67 19.46 -35.42 15.72
CA ASN A 67 19.62 -35.04 14.32
C ASN A 67 18.59 -34.02 13.84
N VAL A 68 17.51 -33.76 14.57
CA VAL A 68 16.46 -32.81 14.18
C VAL A 68 16.96 -31.35 14.21
N GLY A 69 17.86 -31.01 15.14
CA GLY A 69 18.37 -29.65 15.28
C GLY A 69 17.34 -28.66 15.81
N PHE A 70 17.35 -27.45 15.30
CA PHE A 70 16.44 -26.36 15.66
C PHE A 70 15.82 -25.72 14.41
N TYR A 71 14.67 -25.07 14.56
CA TYR A 71 14.05 -24.31 13.48
C TYR A 71 14.62 -22.89 13.42
N CYS A 72 15.17 -22.50 12.27
CA CYS A 72 15.79 -21.21 12.08
C CYS A 72 14.82 -20.19 11.44
N LEU A 73 14.50 -19.12 12.18
CA LEU A 73 13.63 -18.02 11.74
C LEU A 73 14.31 -16.98 10.84
N GLN A 74 15.52 -17.25 10.32
CA GLN A 74 16.33 -16.27 9.61
C GLN A 74 16.90 -15.15 10.52
N PRO A 75 17.71 -14.21 9.98
CA PRO A 75 18.33 -13.15 10.78
C PRO A 75 17.31 -12.18 11.41
N LEU A 76 17.65 -11.76 12.65
CA LEU A 76 17.08 -10.63 13.33
C LEU A 76 18.23 -9.67 13.65
N ALA A 77 18.33 -8.57 12.92
CA ALA A 77 19.35 -7.56 13.13
C ALA A 77 18.85 -6.48 14.08
N VAL A 78 19.62 -6.21 15.13
CA VAL A 78 19.25 -5.29 16.18
C VAL A 78 20.41 -4.39 16.59
N MET A 79 20.11 -3.20 17.09
CA MET A 79 21.06 -2.30 17.73
C MET A 79 20.66 -2.07 19.18
N PRO A 80 21.56 -2.31 20.16
CA PRO A 80 21.22 -2.09 21.56
C PRO A 80 21.14 -0.61 21.89
N ILE A 81 20.08 -0.23 22.59
CA ILE A 81 19.91 1.11 23.19
C ILE A 81 20.21 0.97 24.68
N LYS A 82 21.20 1.73 25.17
CA LYS A 82 21.67 1.66 26.54
C LYS A 82 21.26 2.89 27.36
N ASN A 83 21.11 2.69 28.67
CA ASN A 83 20.94 3.77 29.61
C ASN A 83 22.30 4.44 29.95
N GLU A 84 22.28 5.49 30.78
CA GLU A 84 23.49 6.17 31.23
C GLU A 84 24.47 5.26 31.99
N GLN A 85 23.99 4.15 32.53
CA GLN A 85 24.80 3.16 33.27
C GLN A 85 25.43 2.12 32.32
N GLY A 86 25.13 2.17 30.99
CA GLY A 86 25.63 1.25 30.00
C GLY A 86 24.83 -0.07 29.90
N GLU A 87 23.69 -0.19 30.59
CA GLU A 87 22.82 -1.35 30.53
C GLU A 87 21.88 -1.24 29.35
N VAL A 88 21.67 -2.35 28.62
CA VAL A 88 20.75 -2.40 27.50
C VAL A 88 19.31 -2.35 28.02
N ILE A 89 18.58 -1.30 27.66
CA ILE A 89 17.18 -1.11 28.02
C ILE A 89 16.21 -1.53 26.92
N GLN A 90 16.66 -1.49 25.67
CA GLN A 90 15.83 -1.78 24.50
C GLN A 90 16.74 -2.14 23.31
N TYR A 91 16.20 -2.86 22.35
CA TYR A 91 16.83 -3.11 21.05
C TYR A 91 16.06 -2.42 19.94
N GLU A 92 16.74 -1.59 19.16
CA GLU A 92 16.19 -1.10 17.88
C GLU A 92 16.30 -2.21 16.84
N VAL A 93 15.18 -2.58 16.24
CA VAL A 93 15.16 -3.62 15.19
C VAL A 93 15.54 -2.98 13.87
N ILE A 94 16.60 -3.49 13.24
CA ILE A 94 17.09 -3.04 11.94
C ILE A 94 16.54 -3.92 10.82
N ASP A 95 16.45 -5.23 11.02
CA ASP A 95 15.84 -6.19 10.09
C ASP A 95 15.16 -7.32 10.85
N GLY A 96 14.15 -7.96 10.25
CA GLY A 96 13.41 -9.08 10.84
C GLY A 96 12.12 -8.68 11.56
N GLN A 97 11.71 -7.41 11.50
CA GLN A 97 10.52 -6.89 12.18
C GLN A 97 9.24 -7.65 11.86
N GLN A 98 9.01 -8.07 10.61
CA GLN A 98 7.79 -8.77 10.21
C GLN A 98 7.65 -10.10 10.95
N ARG A 99 8.74 -10.87 11.01
CA ARG A 99 8.77 -12.17 11.72
C ARG A 99 8.65 -11.98 13.23
N LEU A 100 9.40 -11.03 13.78
CA LEU A 100 9.35 -10.71 15.21
C LEU A 100 7.92 -10.34 15.63
N THR A 101 7.25 -9.48 14.86
CA THR A 101 5.86 -9.08 15.12
C THR A 101 4.90 -10.27 14.96
N THR A 102 5.09 -11.13 13.96
CA THR A 102 4.23 -12.31 13.80
C THR A 102 4.39 -13.29 14.97
N ILE A 103 5.61 -13.53 15.46
CA ILE A 103 5.83 -14.35 16.67
C ILE A 103 5.14 -13.71 17.90
N PHE A 104 5.23 -12.39 18.05
CA PHE A 104 4.51 -11.67 19.10
C PHE A 104 2.99 -11.89 19.02
N LEU A 105 2.39 -11.80 17.82
CA LEU A 105 0.96 -12.05 17.61
C LEU A 105 0.57 -13.51 17.90
N ILE A 106 1.42 -14.48 17.53
CA ILE A 106 1.21 -15.90 17.86
C ILE A 106 1.22 -16.10 19.38
N LEU A 107 2.20 -15.53 20.09
CA LEU A 107 2.29 -15.61 21.55
C LEU A 107 1.09 -14.93 22.23
N SER A 108 0.63 -13.79 21.70
CA SER A 108 -0.57 -13.09 22.19
C SER A 108 -1.81 -13.97 22.04
N TRP A 109 -1.95 -14.66 20.90
CA TRP A 109 -3.07 -15.57 20.67
C TRP A 109 -3.02 -16.79 21.61
N LEU A 110 -1.84 -17.43 21.74
CA LEU A 110 -1.64 -18.57 22.64
C LEU A 110 -1.97 -18.19 24.09
N ASN A 111 -1.56 -17.02 24.55
CA ASN A 111 -1.91 -16.52 25.89
C ASN A 111 -3.43 -16.35 26.05
N HIS A 112 -4.11 -15.88 25.01
CA HIS A 112 -5.56 -15.67 25.04
C HIS A 112 -6.37 -16.97 24.96
N SER A 113 -5.80 -18.02 24.37
CA SER A 113 -6.43 -19.34 24.27
C SER A 113 -6.47 -20.10 25.60
N GLY A 114 -5.90 -19.53 26.67
CA GLY A 114 -5.90 -20.11 28.01
C GLY A 114 -4.96 -21.28 28.18
N ILE A 115 -3.94 -21.41 27.31
CA ILE A 115 -2.90 -22.42 27.47
C ILE A 115 -2.02 -22.07 28.68
N GLU A 116 -1.73 -23.06 29.49
CA GLU A 116 -0.91 -22.90 30.69
C GLU A 116 0.54 -22.56 30.33
N ASN A 117 1.17 -21.72 31.16
CA ASN A 117 2.58 -21.43 31.09
C ASN A 117 3.41 -22.72 31.34
N PRO A 118 4.29 -23.12 30.40
CA PRO A 118 5.02 -24.37 30.48
C PRO A 118 6.03 -24.46 31.63
N TYR A 119 6.42 -23.32 32.22
CA TYR A 119 7.41 -23.22 33.29
C TYR A 119 6.78 -22.99 34.66
N ASP A 120 5.62 -22.34 34.73
CA ASP A 120 4.94 -22.03 35.98
C ASP A 120 3.43 -21.84 35.73
N THR A 121 2.65 -22.87 36.05
CA THR A 121 1.21 -22.87 35.81
C THR A 121 0.45 -21.82 36.65
N SER A 122 1.10 -21.22 37.66
CA SER A 122 0.52 -20.10 38.43
C SER A 122 0.64 -18.76 37.72
N LYS A 123 1.45 -18.66 36.66
CA LYS A 123 1.71 -17.43 35.89
C LYS A 123 1.07 -17.50 34.52
N SER A 124 0.68 -16.32 34.02
CA SER A 124 0.27 -16.15 32.62
C SER A 124 1.45 -16.32 31.66
N LEU A 125 1.16 -16.72 30.41
CA LEU A 125 2.12 -16.70 29.31
C LEU A 125 2.68 -15.31 29.03
N ASP A 126 2.01 -14.22 29.44
CA ASP A 126 2.52 -12.85 29.33
C ASP A 126 3.89 -12.67 29.98
N SER A 127 4.20 -13.43 31.03
CA SER A 127 5.53 -13.39 31.68
C SER A 127 6.67 -13.91 30.78
N LEU A 128 6.34 -14.61 29.70
CA LEU A 128 7.30 -15.17 28.75
C LEU A 128 7.39 -14.35 27.44
N ARG A 129 6.53 -13.34 27.29
CA ARG A 129 6.57 -12.51 26.08
C ARG A 129 7.71 -11.49 26.14
N PHE A 130 8.13 -11.07 24.96
CA PHE A 130 8.92 -9.87 24.76
C PHE A 130 7.99 -8.68 24.43
N PHE A 131 8.50 -7.46 24.45
CA PHE A 131 7.74 -6.25 24.19
C PHE A 131 8.13 -5.66 22.84
N ILE A 132 7.14 -5.20 22.06
CA ILE A 132 7.37 -4.48 20.81
C ILE A 132 6.71 -3.11 20.89
N LYS A 133 7.44 -2.09 20.46
CA LYS A 133 6.96 -0.74 20.25
C LYS A 133 7.28 -0.30 18.83
N TYR A 134 6.30 0.25 18.16
CA TYR A 134 6.51 0.95 16.89
C TYR A 134 6.56 2.44 17.17
N ASP A 135 7.65 3.13 16.81
CA ASP A 135 7.86 4.55 17.13
C ASP A 135 6.78 5.50 16.56
N ARG A 136 6.03 5.02 15.59
CA ARG A 136 4.92 5.73 14.94
C ARG A 136 3.56 5.50 15.57
N ARG A 137 3.46 4.67 16.60
CA ARG A 137 2.17 4.16 17.09
C ARG A 137 2.03 4.42 18.58
N GLU A 138 0.78 4.59 18.99
CA GLU A 138 0.45 4.69 20.39
C GLU A 138 0.81 3.39 21.13
N GLU A 139 1.39 3.53 22.30
CA GLU A 139 1.73 2.36 23.14
C GLU A 139 0.50 1.52 23.51
N ALA A 140 -0.67 2.14 23.62
CA ALA A 140 -1.94 1.50 23.90
C ALA A 140 -2.26 0.36 22.91
N PHE A 141 -1.87 0.48 21.64
CA PHE A 141 -2.16 -0.54 20.64
C PHE A 141 -1.61 -1.92 21.01
N PHE A 142 -0.36 -1.98 21.48
CA PHE A 142 0.28 -3.24 21.89
C PHE A 142 -0.05 -3.59 23.34
N LYS A 143 -0.14 -2.61 24.22
CA LYS A 143 -0.41 -2.79 25.62
C LYS A 143 -1.83 -3.29 25.88
N ASP A 144 -2.81 -2.71 25.21
CA ASP A 144 -4.23 -3.06 25.33
C ASP A 144 -4.67 -4.10 24.29
N GLU A 145 -3.73 -4.58 23.47
CA GLU A 145 -3.94 -5.57 22.42
C GLU A 145 -5.11 -5.23 21.49
N LEU A 146 -5.16 -3.96 21.06
CA LEU A 146 -6.23 -3.43 20.19
C LEU A 146 -6.37 -4.18 18.86
N PHE A 147 -5.33 -4.90 18.41
CA PHE A 147 -5.39 -5.77 17.24
C PHE A 147 -6.37 -6.97 17.40
N LYS A 148 -6.80 -7.28 18.62
CA LYS A 148 -7.83 -8.30 18.90
C LYS A 148 -9.25 -7.79 18.71
N THR A 149 -9.44 -6.47 18.69
CA THR A 149 -10.78 -5.88 18.61
C THR A 149 -11.21 -5.71 17.16
N ASN A 150 -12.50 -5.95 16.90
CA ASN A 150 -13.15 -5.62 15.63
C ASN A 150 -13.47 -4.11 15.53
N ASP A 151 -12.75 -3.26 16.27
CA ASP A 151 -12.98 -1.84 16.30
C ASP A 151 -12.68 -1.23 14.92
N GLN A 152 -13.64 -0.50 14.36
CA GLN A 152 -13.50 0.20 13.08
C GLN A 152 -12.35 1.22 13.13
N ASN A 153 -12.11 1.87 14.26
CA ASN A 153 -11.00 2.82 14.43
C ASN A 153 -9.62 2.14 14.30
N ALA A 154 -9.49 0.88 14.74
CA ALA A 154 -8.28 0.10 14.52
C ALA A 154 -8.06 -0.22 13.02
N ARG A 155 -9.11 -0.21 12.20
CA ARG A 155 -9.02 -0.47 10.76
C ARG A 155 -8.66 0.77 9.93
N GLU A 156 -8.79 1.96 10.48
CA GLU A 156 -8.39 3.21 9.82
C GLU A 156 -6.87 3.35 9.72
N ASN A 157 -6.12 2.70 10.62
CA ASN A 157 -4.66 2.67 10.55
C ASN A 157 -4.18 1.43 9.80
N ILE A 158 -3.41 1.62 8.74
CA ILE A 158 -2.97 0.55 7.85
C ILE A 158 -2.15 -0.55 8.56
N ASP A 159 -1.31 -0.21 9.55
CA ASP A 159 -0.53 -1.19 10.30
C ASP A 159 -1.42 -2.01 11.23
N TYR A 160 -2.40 -1.37 11.85
CA TYR A 160 -3.40 -2.04 12.68
C TYR A 160 -4.28 -2.97 11.88
N TYR A 161 -4.64 -2.56 10.66
CA TYR A 161 -5.37 -3.41 9.73
C TYR A 161 -4.62 -4.71 9.43
N PHE A 162 -3.33 -4.62 9.05
CA PHE A 162 -2.54 -5.81 8.75
C PHE A 162 -2.28 -6.68 9.99
N MET A 163 -2.04 -6.08 11.17
CA MET A 163 -1.86 -6.83 12.41
C MET A 163 -3.15 -7.53 12.85
N ALA A 164 -4.31 -6.85 12.73
CA ALA A 164 -5.61 -7.47 13.01
C ALA A 164 -5.90 -8.63 12.04
N LYS A 165 -5.62 -8.45 10.74
CA LYS A 165 -5.74 -9.52 9.74
C LYS A 165 -4.79 -10.69 10.00
N ALA A 166 -3.59 -10.40 10.47
CA ALA A 166 -2.65 -11.43 10.89
C ALA A 166 -3.19 -12.22 12.07
N TYR A 167 -3.70 -11.53 13.08
CA TYR A 167 -4.29 -12.15 14.26
C TYR A 167 -5.51 -13.03 13.91
N GLU A 168 -6.44 -12.55 13.09
CA GLU A 168 -7.57 -13.33 12.55
C GLU A 168 -7.09 -14.59 11.80
N THR A 169 -5.98 -14.46 11.06
CA THR A 169 -5.41 -15.58 10.31
C THR A 169 -4.80 -16.63 11.24
N ILE A 170 -4.09 -16.20 12.29
CA ILE A 170 -3.51 -17.04 13.33
C ILE A 170 -4.63 -17.79 14.07
N GLU A 171 -5.67 -17.08 14.50
CA GLU A 171 -6.84 -17.64 15.15
C GLU A 171 -7.52 -18.71 14.28
N SER A 172 -7.83 -18.36 13.03
CA SER A 172 -8.44 -19.31 12.09
C SER A 172 -7.58 -20.55 11.85
N TRP A 173 -6.25 -20.38 11.80
CA TRP A 173 -5.34 -21.50 11.60
C TRP A 173 -5.30 -22.44 12.81
N PHE A 174 -5.20 -21.91 14.04
CA PHE A 174 -5.21 -22.72 15.26
C PHE A 174 -6.56 -23.37 15.52
N ASN A 175 -7.68 -22.73 15.19
CA ASN A 175 -9.01 -23.33 15.27
C ASN A 175 -9.13 -24.56 14.34
N ASN A 176 -8.46 -24.54 13.19
CA ASN A 176 -8.38 -25.69 12.28
C ASN A 176 -7.30 -26.71 12.66
N ASN A 177 -6.35 -26.36 13.54
CA ASN A 177 -5.24 -27.21 13.99
C ASN A 177 -5.09 -27.15 15.52
N PRO A 178 -6.10 -27.53 16.31
CA PRO A 178 -6.08 -27.38 17.77
C PRO A 178 -4.96 -28.15 18.46
N GLN A 179 -4.57 -29.30 17.91
CA GLN A 179 -3.46 -30.11 18.42
C GLN A 179 -2.09 -29.40 18.33
N SER A 180 -1.94 -28.46 17.41
CA SER A 180 -0.67 -27.76 17.19
C SER A 180 -0.37 -26.66 18.22
N GLN A 181 -1.35 -26.24 19.03
CA GLN A 181 -1.18 -25.19 20.03
C GLN A 181 -0.08 -25.50 21.04
N LYS A 182 -0.18 -26.67 21.69
CA LYS A 182 0.82 -27.14 22.67
C LYS A 182 2.15 -27.47 22.00
N ALA A 183 2.12 -28.03 20.80
CA ALA A 183 3.33 -28.36 20.05
C ALA A 183 4.14 -27.09 19.73
N ILE A 184 3.53 -26.06 19.16
CA ILE A 184 4.20 -24.79 18.85
C ILE A 184 4.65 -24.06 20.13
N LEU A 185 3.84 -24.07 21.19
CA LEU A 185 4.26 -23.51 22.48
C LEU A 185 5.51 -24.20 23.03
N ASN A 186 5.60 -25.54 22.93
CA ASN A 186 6.77 -26.29 23.36
C ASN A 186 8.02 -26.02 22.48
N LEU A 187 7.85 -25.67 21.20
CA LEU A 187 8.95 -25.22 20.36
C LEU A 187 9.48 -23.84 20.77
N PHE A 188 8.60 -22.94 21.20
CA PHE A 188 9.00 -21.62 21.69
C PHE A 188 9.59 -21.68 23.09
N PHE A 189 9.01 -22.51 23.96
CA PHE A 189 9.35 -22.66 25.37
C PHE A 189 9.47 -24.14 25.76
N PRO A 190 10.57 -24.81 25.41
CA PRO A 190 10.76 -26.21 25.76
C PRO A 190 10.67 -26.43 27.27
N LYS A 191 9.90 -27.41 27.72
CA LYS A 191 9.66 -27.68 29.16
C LYS A 191 10.94 -27.92 29.97
N ASN A 192 11.95 -28.47 29.34
CA ASN A 192 13.27 -28.76 29.93
C ASN A 192 14.29 -27.63 29.79
N TYR A 193 13.88 -26.47 29.24
CA TYR A 193 14.77 -25.34 28.95
C TYR A 193 15.63 -24.92 30.15
N HIS A 194 15.01 -24.64 31.29
CA HIS A 194 15.73 -24.21 32.49
C HIS A 194 16.65 -25.31 33.07
N GLN A 195 16.23 -26.58 32.99
CA GLN A 195 17.06 -27.68 33.45
C GLN A 195 18.32 -27.88 32.59
N ILE A 196 18.16 -27.75 31.28
CA ILE A 196 19.27 -27.91 30.33
C ILE A 196 20.21 -26.72 30.40
N THR A 197 19.69 -25.49 30.41
CA THR A 197 20.50 -24.26 30.44
C THR A 197 21.24 -24.05 31.76
N GLN A 198 20.72 -24.55 32.89
CA GLN A 198 21.42 -24.53 34.17
C GLN A 198 22.47 -25.63 34.32
N LYS A 199 22.29 -26.79 33.67
CA LYS A 199 23.18 -27.96 33.83
C LYS A 199 24.36 -27.95 32.85
N PHE A 200 24.17 -27.36 31.68
CA PHE A 200 25.17 -27.38 30.61
C PHE A 200 25.60 -25.98 30.24
N ASP A 201 26.85 -25.83 29.71
CA ASP A 201 27.24 -24.61 29.05
C ASP A 201 26.32 -24.30 27.85
N ARG A 202 26.38 -23.05 27.40
CA ARG A 202 25.46 -22.55 26.36
C ARG A 202 25.51 -23.38 25.07
N ASP A 203 26.70 -23.70 24.59
CA ASP A 203 26.86 -24.42 23.32
C ASP A 203 26.29 -25.83 23.39
N ARG A 204 26.44 -26.50 24.52
CA ARG A 204 25.89 -27.84 24.76
C ARG A 204 24.40 -27.78 25.00
N ALA A 205 23.93 -26.79 25.73
CA ALA A 205 22.48 -26.56 25.92
C ALA A 205 21.78 -26.33 24.58
N GLN A 206 22.35 -25.51 23.72
CA GLN A 206 21.79 -25.25 22.39
C GLN A 206 21.69 -26.49 21.50
N LYS A 207 22.57 -27.47 21.65
CA LYS A 207 22.51 -28.74 20.90
C LYS A 207 21.46 -29.71 21.42
N LEU A 208 21.04 -29.55 22.66
CA LEU A 208 20.04 -30.42 23.32
C LEU A 208 18.62 -29.86 23.27
N LEU A 209 18.46 -28.59 22.86
CA LEU A 209 17.16 -27.94 22.75
C LEU A 209 16.72 -27.93 21.28
N HIS A 210 15.54 -28.47 21.03
CA HIS A 210 14.90 -28.48 19.72
C HIS A 210 13.82 -27.40 19.70
N ASP A 211 14.24 -26.18 19.49
CA ASP A 211 13.44 -24.95 19.63
C ASP A 211 13.48 -24.09 18.39
N VAL A 212 12.82 -22.97 18.45
CA VAL A 212 12.77 -21.95 17.37
C VAL A 212 13.74 -20.84 17.70
N ARG A 213 14.61 -20.49 16.75
CA ARG A 213 15.70 -19.53 16.97
C ARG A 213 15.82 -18.53 15.85
N PHE A 214 16.24 -17.31 16.23
CA PHE A 214 16.76 -16.30 15.32
C PHE A 214 18.29 -16.39 15.20
N VAL A 215 18.81 -16.12 14.02
CA VAL A 215 20.20 -15.72 13.86
C VAL A 215 20.29 -14.27 14.33
N TRP A 216 20.82 -14.08 15.54
CA TRP A 216 20.90 -12.77 16.20
C TRP A 216 22.11 -12.00 15.69
N TYR A 217 21.88 -10.85 15.07
CA TYR A 217 22.90 -9.98 14.54
C TYR A 217 22.87 -8.65 15.29
N GLU A 218 23.87 -8.42 16.15
CA GLU A 218 23.97 -7.19 16.93
C GLU A 218 24.91 -6.20 16.26
N VAL A 219 24.35 -5.06 15.85
CA VAL A 219 25.06 -3.95 15.23
C VAL A 219 25.64 -3.05 16.33
N LYS A 220 26.84 -2.54 16.11
CA LYS A 220 27.50 -1.65 17.09
C LYS A 220 26.84 -0.26 17.07
N GLU A 221 26.74 0.37 18.22
CA GLU A 221 26.24 1.76 18.36
C GLU A 221 27.01 2.79 17.52
N SER A 222 28.27 2.52 17.17
CA SER A 222 29.08 3.37 16.30
C SER A 222 28.71 3.28 14.82
N GLU A 223 27.90 2.29 14.44
CA GLU A 223 27.42 2.11 13.07
C GLU A 223 26.03 2.78 12.98
N ASN A 224 25.83 3.61 11.96
CA ASN A 224 24.52 4.21 11.74
C ASN A 224 23.50 3.12 11.33
N SER A 225 22.35 3.07 11.98
CA SER A 225 21.31 2.05 11.76
C SER A 225 20.79 2.03 10.33
N ILE A 226 20.71 3.17 9.67
CA ILE A 226 20.10 3.30 8.34
C ILE A 226 21.00 2.77 7.21
N PRO A 227 22.30 3.13 7.10
CA PRO A 227 23.20 2.45 6.16
C PRO A 227 23.23 0.94 6.37
N THR A 228 23.31 0.48 7.61
CA THR A 228 23.29 -0.96 7.93
C THR A 228 21.98 -1.62 7.51
N PHE A 229 20.85 -0.93 7.67
CA PHE A 229 19.54 -1.39 7.18
C PHE A 229 19.54 -1.55 5.64
N ASN A 230 20.07 -0.57 4.91
CA ASN A 230 20.18 -0.64 3.46
C ASN A 230 21.08 -1.78 3.00
N ASP A 231 22.26 -1.94 3.63
CA ASP A 231 23.21 -3.00 3.30
C ASP A 231 22.68 -4.40 3.59
N LEU A 232 21.96 -4.59 4.70
CA LEU A 232 21.35 -5.87 5.06
C LEU A 232 20.18 -6.26 4.15
N ASN A 233 19.53 -5.29 3.56
CA ASN A 233 18.42 -5.53 2.63
C ASN A 233 18.87 -5.64 1.17
N TYR A 234 20.11 -5.30 0.86
CA TYR A 234 20.68 -5.48 -0.47
C TYR A 234 20.72 -6.97 -0.84
N GLY A 235 19.95 -7.36 -1.87
CA GLY A 235 19.87 -8.76 -2.35
C GLY A 235 18.80 -9.65 -1.70
N LYS A 236 18.02 -9.14 -0.75
CA LYS A 236 16.77 -9.78 -0.27
C LYS A 236 15.55 -9.35 -1.13
N ILE A 237 14.33 -9.67 -0.70
CA ILE A 237 13.13 -9.05 -1.32
C ILE A 237 13.36 -7.55 -1.27
N SER A 238 13.67 -6.97 -2.42
CA SER A 238 14.10 -5.59 -2.52
C SER A 238 13.09 -4.68 -1.81
N LEU A 239 13.59 -3.76 -0.99
CA LEU A 239 12.79 -2.65 -0.51
C LEU A 239 12.17 -1.95 -1.71
N THR A 240 10.97 -1.45 -1.56
CA THR A 240 10.36 -0.61 -2.57
C THR A 240 11.09 0.73 -2.64
N SER A 241 11.03 1.40 -3.79
CA SER A 241 11.58 2.75 -3.93
C SER A 241 11.03 3.70 -2.87
N ALA A 242 9.76 3.54 -2.49
CA ALA A 242 9.13 4.34 -1.44
C ALA A 242 9.79 4.12 -0.07
N GLU A 243 10.12 2.88 0.29
CA GLU A 243 10.80 2.57 1.55
C GLU A 243 12.23 3.11 1.59
N LEU A 244 12.95 3.01 0.48
CA LEU A 244 14.30 3.54 0.34
C LEU A 244 14.32 5.07 0.42
N ILE A 245 13.42 5.76 -0.29
CA ILE A 245 13.30 7.22 -0.25
C ILE A 245 12.91 7.68 1.16
N LYS A 246 11.97 6.98 1.81
CA LYS A 246 11.59 7.27 3.20
C LYS A 246 12.79 7.22 4.13
N ALA A 247 13.63 6.18 4.00
CA ALA A 247 14.85 6.06 4.78
C ALA A 247 15.81 7.24 4.52
N LEU A 248 16.02 7.62 3.24
CA LEU A 248 16.86 8.77 2.88
C LEU A 248 16.37 10.08 3.51
N LEU A 249 15.07 10.35 3.46
CA LEU A 249 14.47 11.59 3.97
C LEU A 249 14.57 11.72 5.51
N MET A 250 14.80 10.61 6.21
CA MET A 250 14.91 10.55 7.67
C MET A 250 16.36 10.41 8.17
N GLN A 251 17.36 10.40 7.27
CA GLN A 251 18.78 10.23 7.61
C GLN A 251 19.39 11.39 8.40
N ASN A 252 18.90 12.62 8.24
CA ASN A 252 19.61 13.83 8.66
C ASN A 252 19.27 14.36 10.06
N THR A 253 18.79 13.53 10.95
CA THR A 253 18.54 13.97 12.31
C THR A 253 19.65 13.52 13.24
N HIS A 254 20.76 14.22 13.17
CA HIS A 254 21.81 14.09 14.18
C HIS A 254 21.28 14.50 15.56
N HIS A 255 21.36 13.58 16.50
CA HIS A 255 21.54 13.70 17.97
C HIS A 255 21.09 14.98 18.71
N SER A 256 20.22 15.81 18.16
CA SER A 256 19.57 16.90 18.86
C SER A 256 18.08 16.56 19.07
N ASP A 257 17.55 16.89 20.24
CA ASP A 257 16.11 16.68 20.55
C ASP A 257 15.17 17.28 19.49
N SER A 258 15.59 18.37 18.84
CA SER A 258 14.87 18.99 17.73
C SER A 258 14.83 18.11 16.46
N GLY A 259 15.87 17.32 16.21
CA GLY A 259 15.96 16.44 15.06
C GLY A 259 15.06 15.20 15.19
N VAL A 260 15.01 14.60 16.36
CA VAL A 260 14.11 13.46 16.66
C VAL A 260 12.66 13.87 16.51
N SER A 261 12.27 15.05 17.02
CA SER A 261 10.91 15.59 16.86
C SER A 261 10.54 15.81 15.39
N SER A 262 11.48 16.30 14.57
CA SER A 262 11.26 16.49 13.13
C SER A 262 11.03 15.17 12.37
N ASN A 263 11.76 14.10 12.70
CA ASN A 263 11.58 12.79 12.05
C ASN A 263 10.27 12.12 12.43
N ILE A 264 9.87 12.23 13.70
CA ILE A 264 8.56 11.74 14.13
C ILE A 264 7.45 12.46 13.36
N GLN A 265 7.54 13.78 13.22
CA GLN A 265 6.58 14.55 12.45
C GLN A 265 6.55 14.14 10.98
N LYS A 266 7.70 14.03 10.32
CA LYS A 266 7.79 13.55 8.92
C LYS A 266 7.19 12.16 8.75
N SER A 267 7.43 11.27 9.73
CA SER A 267 6.87 9.91 9.71
C SER A 267 5.35 9.89 9.85
N LEU A 268 4.80 10.75 10.72
CA LEU A 268 3.35 10.89 10.87
C LEU A 268 2.71 11.48 9.61
N GLU A 269 3.31 12.54 9.04
CA GLU A 269 2.86 13.15 7.79
C GLU A 269 2.91 12.14 6.64
N TRP A 270 3.99 11.33 6.54
CA TRP A 270 4.09 10.26 5.54
C TRP A 270 2.98 9.22 5.69
N SER A 271 2.75 8.75 6.91
CA SER A 271 1.71 7.75 7.17
C SER A 271 0.31 8.29 6.86
N ALA A 272 0.05 9.58 7.14
CA ALA A 272 -1.21 10.21 6.76
C ALA A 272 -1.39 10.32 5.23
N MET A 273 -0.30 10.54 4.47
CA MET A 273 -0.34 10.51 3.01
C MET A 273 -0.59 9.09 2.48
N GLU A 274 0.09 8.07 3.05
CA GLU A 274 -0.15 6.66 2.71
C GLU A 274 -1.62 6.28 2.93
N GLU A 275 -2.18 6.66 4.07
CA GLU A 275 -3.57 6.39 4.43
C GLU A 275 -4.56 7.09 3.49
N ALA A 276 -4.36 8.37 3.22
CA ALA A 276 -5.22 9.11 2.31
C ALA A 276 -5.23 8.52 0.90
N LEU A 277 -4.09 8.04 0.40
CA LEU A 277 -3.97 7.40 -0.91
C LEU A 277 -4.65 6.01 -0.95
N GLN A 278 -5.02 5.41 0.20
CA GLN A 278 -5.79 4.16 0.24
C GLN A 278 -7.28 4.37 -0.03
N ASP A 279 -7.78 5.61 -0.01
CA ASP A 279 -9.15 5.90 -0.39
C ASP A 279 -9.37 5.50 -1.86
N GLU A 280 -10.27 4.56 -2.10
CA GLU A 280 -10.54 4.00 -3.44
C GLU A 280 -10.99 5.07 -4.44
N TYR A 281 -11.71 6.10 -3.99
CA TYR A 281 -12.15 7.22 -4.83
C TYR A 281 -10.97 8.14 -5.16
N PHE A 282 -10.14 8.46 -4.17
CA PHE A 282 -8.96 9.28 -4.39
C PHE A 282 -7.98 8.59 -5.33
N TRP A 283 -7.71 7.31 -5.08
CA TRP A 283 -6.78 6.54 -5.92
C TRP A 283 -7.26 6.41 -7.37
N ALA A 284 -8.55 6.11 -7.59
CA ALA A 284 -9.11 6.01 -8.93
C ALA A 284 -9.08 7.32 -9.73
N MET A 285 -9.08 8.46 -9.05
CA MET A 285 -8.87 9.77 -9.70
C MET A 285 -7.45 9.93 -10.25
N LEU A 286 -6.45 9.36 -9.58
CA LEU A 286 -5.04 9.50 -9.94
C LEU A 286 -4.56 8.36 -10.86
N ASN A 287 -4.93 7.14 -10.52
CA ASN A 287 -4.47 5.94 -11.21
C ASN A 287 -5.63 5.01 -11.56
N PRO A 288 -6.10 5.04 -12.80
CA PRO A 288 -7.19 4.17 -13.24
C PRO A 288 -6.77 2.70 -13.38
N SER A 289 -5.48 2.36 -13.37
CA SER A 289 -5.00 0.98 -13.58
C SER A 289 -5.31 0.03 -12.44
N GLN A 290 -5.78 0.53 -11.29
CA GLN A 290 -6.15 -0.25 -10.10
C GLN A 290 -5.07 -1.26 -9.65
N GLU A 291 -3.80 -0.84 -9.65
CA GLU A 291 -2.71 -1.65 -9.09
C GLU A 291 -2.90 -1.88 -7.58
N PRO A 292 -2.35 -2.98 -7.03
CA PRO A 292 -2.45 -3.28 -5.61
C PRO A 292 -2.01 -2.14 -4.69
N CYS A 293 -2.54 -2.09 -3.49
CA CYS A 293 -2.35 -1.03 -2.49
C CYS A 293 -0.89 -0.67 -2.15
N ASP A 294 0.05 -1.57 -2.39
CA ASP A 294 1.45 -1.38 -1.99
C ASP A 294 2.19 -0.31 -2.83
N LEU A 295 1.62 0.09 -3.97
CA LEU A 295 2.28 0.98 -4.95
C LEU A 295 1.78 2.43 -4.93
N HIS A 296 0.88 2.82 -4.04
CA HIS A 296 0.27 4.17 -4.08
C HIS A 296 1.29 5.28 -3.82
N MET A 297 2.17 5.10 -2.83
CA MET A 297 3.25 6.07 -2.57
C MET A 297 4.30 6.07 -3.68
N GLU A 298 4.61 4.92 -4.29
CA GLU A 298 5.55 4.85 -5.41
C GLU A 298 5.09 5.70 -6.59
N PHE A 299 3.80 5.65 -6.92
CA PHE A 299 3.23 6.50 -7.98
C PHE A 299 3.50 8.00 -7.73
N LEU A 300 3.32 8.46 -6.49
CA LEU A 300 3.61 9.85 -6.10
C LEU A 300 5.10 10.18 -6.21
N LEU A 301 5.96 9.25 -5.80
CA LEU A 301 7.40 9.43 -5.83
C LEU A 301 7.97 9.38 -7.25
N ASP A 302 7.44 8.50 -8.10
CA ASP A 302 7.78 8.46 -9.51
C ASP A 302 7.42 9.78 -10.19
N PHE A 303 6.24 10.33 -9.87
CA PHE A 303 5.83 11.64 -10.38
C PHE A 303 6.84 12.75 -10.01
N ILE A 304 7.34 12.73 -8.76
CA ILE A 304 8.32 13.70 -8.27
C ILE A 304 9.69 13.46 -8.91
N ALA A 305 10.09 12.20 -9.07
CA ALA A 305 11.34 11.85 -9.73
C ALA A 305 11.36 12.34 -11.19
N ASP A 306 10.24 12.19 -11.91
CA ASP A 306 10.09 12.70 -13.28
C ASP A 306 10.26 14.23 -13.33
N GLU A 307 9.71 14.98 -12.36
CA GLU A 307 9.91 16.44 -12.28
C GLU A 307 11.38 16.78 -11.99
N VAL A 308 11.98 16.12 -10.99
CA VAL A 308 13.39 16.35 -10.60
C VAL A 308 14.33 16.04 -11.76
N TYR A 309 14.10 14.94 -12.47
CA TYR A 309 14.90 14.53 -13.63
C TYR A 309 14.81 15.57 -14.77
N LYS A 310 13.60 16.01 -15.11
CA LYS A 310 13.37 17.02 -16.15
C LYS A 310 13.97 18.38 -15.82
N GLU A 311 13.96 18.77 -14.55
CA GLU A 311 14.52 20.05 -14.09
C GLU A 311 16.06 20.06 -14.04
N ASN A 312 16.70 18.88 -13.91
CA ASN A 312 18.15 18.75 -13.72
C ASN A 312 18.82 17.83 -14.76
N PRO A 313 18.64 18.04 -16.08
CA PRO A 313 19.11 17.11 -17.10
C PRO A 313 20.63 16.88 -17.06
N LYS A 314 21.41 17.89 -16.67
CA LYS A 314 22.87 17.78 -16.59
C LYS A 314 23.36 16.84 -15.48
N LEU A 315 22.59 16.67 -14.41
CA LEU A 315 22.92 15.80 -13.30
C LEU A 315 22.84 14.33 -13.70
N PHE A 316 22.00 14.01 -14.68
CA PHE A 316 21.68 12.66 -15.10
C PHE A 316 22.25 12.31 -16.49
N GLU A 317 23.03 13.20 -17.12
CA GLU A 317 23.51 13.05 -18.49
C GLU A 317 24.37 11.79 -18.70
N ASP A 318 25.15 11.39 -17.68
CA ASP A 318 26.01 10.21 -17.72
C ASP A 318 25.38 8.93 -17.14
N LYS A 319 24.08 8.97 -16.85
CA LYS A 319 23.37 7.82 -16.22
C LYS A 319 22.58 7.04 -17.28
N ASP A 320 22.78 5.74 -17.29
CA ASP A 320 22.05 4.80 -18.17
C ASP A 320 20.80 4.27 -17.45
N TRP A 321 19.94 5.19 -16.99
CA TRP A 321 18.69 4.88 -16.31
C TRP A 321 17.48 5.21 -17.16
N SER A 322 16.42 4.44 -17.00
CA SER A 322 15.14 4.66 -17.70
C SER A 322 13.98 4.71 -16.70
N GLU A 323 12.88 5.35 -17.09
CA GLU A 323 11.63 5.38 -16.32
C GLU A 323 11.01 3.97 -16.13
N ASP A 324 11.48 2.97 -16.89
CA ASP A 324 11.08 1.56 -16.77
C ASP A 324 11.87 0.80 -15.70
N ASP A 325 12.93 1.39 -15.12
CA ASP A 325 13.71 0.76 -14.08
C ASP A 325 12.90 0.64 -12.79
N LYS A 326 12.96 -0.52 -12.18
CA LYS A 326 12.17 -0.84 -10.98
C LYS A 326 12.37 0.15 -9.83
N ASP A 327 13.59 0.71 -9.71
CA ASP A 327 13.98 1.60 -8.63
C ASP A 327 14.16 3.05 -9.11
N TRP A 328 13.50 3.42 -10.22
CA TRP A 328 13.62 4.72 -10.88
C TRP A 328 13.55 5.91 -9.92
N SER A 329 12.48 6.02 -9.14
CA SER A 329 12.30 7.15 -8.23
C SER A 329 13.38 7.22 -7.15
N PHE A 330 13.83 6.07 -6.64
CA PHE A 330 14.93 6.03 -5.68
C PHE A 330 16.25 6.48 -6.32
N LEU A 331 16.59 5.98 -7.51
CA LEU A 331 17.83 6.33 -8.20
C LEU A 331 17.92 7.84 -8.43
N VAL A 332 16.85 8.44 -8.95
CA VAL A 332 16.79 9.89 -9.22
C VAL A 332 16.89 10.70 -7.94
N VAL A 333 16.09 10.37 -6.92
CA VAL A 333 16.08 11.12 -5.64
C VAL A 333 17.41 10.97 -4.90
N ASN A 334 17.99 9.78 -4.87
CA ASN A 334 19.28 9.54 -4.21
C ASN A 334 20.42 10.33 -4.86
N GLU A 335 20.52 10.32 -6.18
CA GLU A 335 21.53 11.08 -6.91
C GLU A 335 21.33 12.60 -6.71
N TYR A 336 20.08 13.06 -6.75
CA TYR A 336 19.76 14.44 -6.49
C TYR A 336 20.20 14.90 -5.11
N ILE A 337 19.97 14.09 -4.07
CA ILE A 337 20.37 14.39 -2.69
C ILE A 337 21.90 14.33 -2.53
N ALA A 338 22.57 13.42 -3.21
CA ALA A 338 24.03 13.22 -3.08
C ALA A 338 24.88 14.33 -3.70
N GLU A 339 24.36 15.11 -4.66
CA GLU A 339 25.13 16.09 -5.42
C GLU A 339 25.70 17.22 -4.56
N LYS A 340 24.88 17.85 -3.71
CA LYS A 340 25.29 19.01 -2.86
C LYS A 340 24.35 19.15 -1.67
N ASP A 341 24.92 19.64 -0.54
CA ASP A 341 24.15 19.98 0.68
C ASP A 341 22.94 19.06 0.90
N SER A 342 23.22 17.81 1.23
CA SER A 342 22.21 16.75 1.33
C SER A 342 21.06 17.11 2.29
N ALA A 343 21.33 17.88 3.36
CA ALA A 343 20.30 18.34 4.29
C ALA A 343 19.26 19.26 3.62
N SER A 344 19.73 20.24 2.85
CA SER A 344 18.85 21.16 2.11
C SER A 344 18.05 20.44 1.02
N ARG A 345 18.70 19.50 0.33
CA ARG A 345 18.07 18.70 -0.72
C ARG A 345 17.01 17.74 -0.17
N ILE A 346 17.25 17.15 0.98
CA ILE A 346 16.26 16.31 1.70
C ILE A 346 15.03 17.16 2.05
N GLU A 347 15.20 18.34 2.61
CA GLU A 347 14.07 19.21 2.95
C GLU A 347 13.34 19.72 1.69
N GLU A 348 14.05 19.91 0.59
CA GLU A 348 13.45 20.27 -0.68
C GLU A 348 12.58 19.13 -1.23
N ILE A 349 13.10 17.89 -1.30
CA ILE A 349 12.33 16.72 -1.73
C ILE A 349 11.12 16.51 -0.81
N TRP A 350 11.30 16.61 0.50
CA TRP A 350 10.19 16.50 1.46
C TRP A 350 9.09 17.54 1.17
N ARG A 351 9.46 18.77 0.93
CA ARG A 351 8.54 19.85 0.60
C ARG A 351 7.83 19.60 -0.75
N ARG A 352 8.53 19.06 -1.76
CA ARG A 352 7.93 18.67 -3.05
C ARG A 352 6.88 17.57 -2.86
N ILE A 353 7.21 16.52 -2.08
CA ILE A 353 6.27 15.44 -1.76
C ILE A 353 4.98 16.00 -1.16
N LYS A 354 5.11 16.82 -0.14
CA LYS A 354 3.94 17.45 0.50
C LYS A 354 3.16 18.36 -0.45
N HIS A 355 3.84 19.10 -1.28
CA HIS A 355 3.18 20.02 -2.22
C HIS A 355 2.39 19.28 -3.29
N VAL A 356 2.95 18.24 -3.89
CA VAL A 356 2.27 17.41 -4.89
C VAL A 356 1.08 16.68 -4.26
N PHE A 357 1.30 16.03 -3.11
CA PHE A 357 0.23 15.34 -2.39
C PHE A 357 -0.91 16.30 -2.03
N ASN A 358 -0.60 17.47 -1.44
CA ASN A 358 -1.63 18.45 -1.06
C ASN A 358 -2.38 18.98 -2.28
N THR A 359 -1.72 19.14 -3.43
CA THR A 359 -2.40 19.54 -4.67
C THR A 359 -3.38 18.47 -5.12
N PHE A 360 -2.98 17.20 -5.15
CA PHE A 360 -3.85 16.10 -5.53
C PHE A 360 -5.00 15.89 -4.52
N ASN A 361 -4.71 16.05 -3.23
CA ASN A 361 -5.74 16.01 -2.20
C ASN A 361 -6.73 17.18 -2.36
N ASN A 362 -6.27 18.38 -2.66
CA ASN A 362 -7.15 19.51 -2.96
C ASN A 362 -8.04 19.24 -4.19
N TRP A 363 -7.50 18.59 -5.23
CA TRP A 363 -8.31 18.17 -6.38
C TRP A 363 -9.36 17.14 -5.97
N TYR A 364 -8.99 16.19 -5.13
CA TYR A 364 -9.93 15.21 -4.59
C TYR A 364 -11.02 15.85 -3.74
N GLN A 365 -10.68 16.80 -2.87
CA GLN A 365 -11.66 17.51 -2.05
C GLN A 365 -12.58 18.41 -2.87
N ASN A 366 -12.11 18.93 -4.00
CA ASN A 366 -12.93 19.71 -4.90
C ASN A 366 -13.73 18.80 -5.84
N ARG A 367 -15.02 18.68 -5.58
CA ARG A 367 -15.92 17.78 -6.29
C ARG A 367 -15.88 17.95 -7.82
N GLU A 368 -15.83 19.18 -8.32
CA GLU A 368 -15.81 19.45 -9.76
C GLU A 368 -14.48 19.00 -10.39
N ILE A 369 -13.34 19.28 -9.74
CA ILE A 369 -12.02 18.85 -10.20
C ILE A 369 -11.92 17.33 -10.16
N TYR A 370 -12.35 16.71 -9.04
CA TYR A 370 -12.39 15.25 -8.89
C TYR A 370 -13.06 14.56 -10.07
N HIS A 371 -14.28 14.99 -10.41
CA HIS A 371 -15.04 14.37 -11.48
C HIS A 371 -14.40 14.55 -12.84
N LYS A 372 -13.81 15.71 -13.12
CA LYS A 372 -13.14 15.98 -14.40
C LYS A 372 -11.82 15.23 -14.55
N VAL A 373 -10.99 15.25 -13.52
CA VAL A 373 -9.73 14.50 -13.52
C VAL A 373 -9.98 13.00 -13.62
N GLY A 374 -10.88 12.45 -12.78
CA GLY A 374 -11.23 11.04 -12.81
C GLY A 374 -11.79 10.59 -14.17
N LEU A 375 -12.63 11.43 -14.81
CA LEU A 375 -13.13 11.14 -16.16
C LEU A 375 -12.02 11.14 -17.22
N ILE A 376 -11.07 12.07 -17.16
CA ILE A 376 -9.90 12.10 -18.06
C ILE A 376 -9.09 10.82 -17.89
N MET A 377 -8.79 10.42 -16.65
CA MET A 377 -8.03 9.21 -16.33
C MET A 377 -8.75 7.95 -16.85
N LEU A 378 -10.06 7.85 -16.65
CA LEU A 378 -10.83 6.73 -17.15
C LEU A 378 -10.83 6.63 -18.68
N TYR A 379 -10.86 7.76 -19.39
CA TYR A 379 -10.72 7.75 -20.84
C TYR A 379 -9.34 7.32 -21.32
N ILE A 380 -8.27 7.68 -20.60
CA ILE A 380 -6.92 7.21 -20.89
C ILE A 380 -6.85 5.69 -20.72
N GLN A 381 -7.39 5.15 -19.63
CA GLN A 381 -7.43 3.72 -19.38
C GLN A 381 -8.16 2.97 -20.51
N ARG A 382 -9.34 3.43 -20.90
CA ARG A 382 -10.15 2.82 -21.94
C ARG A 382 -9.49 2.87 -23.32
N LYS A 383 -8.80 3.97 -23.63
CA LYS A 383 -8.06 4.11 -24.89
C LYS A 383 -7.00 3.02 -25.06
N HIS A 384 -6.33 2.65 -23.99
CA HIS A 384 -5.19 1.73 -24.05
C HIS A 384 -5.52 0.28 -23.73
N LYS A 385 -6.76 -0.08 -23.40
CA LYS A 385 -7.26 -1.45 -23.13
C LYS A 385 -6.12 -2.44 -22.79
N ASN A 386 -6.02 -2.98 -21.63
CA ASN A 386 -5.02 -4.00 -21.22
C ASN A 386 -3.52 -3.66 -21.41
N LYS A 387 -3.16 -2.50 -21.92
CA LYS A 387 -1.77 -2.05 -22.07
C LYS A 387 -1.37 -1.19 -20.87
N LYS A 388 -1.14 -1.83 -19.74
CA LYS A 388 -0.87 -1.17 -18.45
C LYS A 388 0.22 -0.10 -18.52
N LYS A 389 1.36 -0.38 -19.16
CA LYS A 389 2.47 0.57 -19.29
C LYS A 389 2.04 1.86 -20.01
N GLU A 390 1.28 1.74 -21.09
CA GLU A 390 0.79 2.91 -21.85
C GLU A 390 -0.23 3.72 -21.03
N VAL A 391 -1.09 3.04 -20.24
CA VAL A 391 -2.02 3.73 -19.31
C VAL A 391 -1.26 4.53 -18.28
N ILE A 392 -0.29 3.93 -17.61
CA ILE A 392 0.51 4.58 -16.57
C ILE A 392 1.27 5.77 -17.15
N ALA A 393 1.96 5.60 -18.28
CA ALA A 393 2.74 6.66 -18.91
C ALA A 393 1.85 7.84 -19.35
N GLU A 394 0.72 7.60 -20.06
CA GLU A 394 -0.18 8.69 -20.48
C GLU A 394 -0.88 9.36 -19.28
N SER A 395 -1.24 8.59 -18.25
CA SER A 395 -1.85 9.14 -17.02
C SER A 395 -0.87 10.04 -16.28
N ARG A 396 0.38 9.61 -16.11
CA ARG A 396 1.44 10.37 -15.44
C ARG A 396 1.76 11.66 -16.21
N ALA A 397 1.90 11.60 -17.54
CA ALA A 397 2.11 12.77 -18.38
C ALA A 397 0.94 13.76 -18.27
N MET A 398 -0.30 13.28 -18.33
CA MET A 398 -1.49 14.12 -18.18
C MET A 398 -1.55 14.80 -16.80
N LEU A 399 -1.26 14.07 -15.72
CA LEU A 399 -1.22 14.64 -14.37
C LEU A 399 -0.13 15.70 -14.24
N SER A 400 1.06 15.48 -14.85
CA SER A 400 2.15 16.46 -14.89
C SER A 400 1.73 17.76 -15.59
N ASP A 401 1.08 17.66 -16.76
CA ASP A 401 0.57 18.81 -17.49
C ASP A 401 -0.50 19.59 -16.70
N LEU A 402 -1.42 18.86 -16.07
CA LEU A 402 -2.47 19.45 -15.22
C LEU A 402 -1.87 20.11 -13.97
N TYR A 403 -0.90 19.47 -13.33
CA TYR A 403 -0.22 20.01 -12.16
C TYR A 403 0.57 21.29 -12.51
N ALA A 404 1.32 21.30 -13.60
CA ALA A 404 2.01 22.48 -14.08
C ALA A 404 1.03 23.63 -14.38
N SER A 405 -0.10 23.31 -15.03
CA SER A 405 -1.16 24.29 -15.31
C SER A 405 -1.79 24.82 -14.02
N TYR A 406 -2.05 23.97 -13.05
CA TYR A 406 -2.62 24.36 -11.74
C TYR A 406 -1.72 25.34 -10.98
N LYS A 407 -0.38 25.15 -11.04
CA LYS A 407 0.61 26.03 -10.39
C LYS A 407 0.67 27.42 -11.00
N THR A 408 0.33 27.57 -12.28
CA THR A 408 0.57 28.80 -13.05
C THR A 408 -0.69 29.56 -13.42
N SER A 409 -1.87 28.92 -13.34
CA SER A 409 -3.15 29.49 -13.77
C SER A 409 -4.02 29.94 -12.60
N LEU A 410 -4.89 30.91 -12.86
CA LEU A 410 -6.00 31.20 -11.96
C LEU A 410 -7.01 30.07 -11.99
N ARG A 411 -7.88 29.98 -10.96
CA ARG A 411 -8.88 28.91 -10.82
C ARG A 411 -9.73 28.73 -12.09
N ASP A 412 -10.26 29.82 -12.63
CA ASP A 412 -11.15 29.77 -13.80
C ASP A 412 -10.40 29.33 -15.08
N GLU A 413 -9.15 29.73 -15.21
CA GLU A 413 -8.28 29.28 -16.32
C GLU A 413 -7.99 27.80 -16.21
N PHE A 414 -7.67 27.30 -15.01
CA PHE A 414 -7.47 25.88 -14.79
C PHE A 414 -8.73 25.08 -15.08
N MET A 415 -9.89 25.56 -14.66
CA MET A 415 -11.18 24.91 -14.97
C MET A 415 -11.47 24.88 -16.47
N ASN A 416 -11.09 25.91 -17.22
CA ASN A 416 -11.20 25.93 -18.67
C ASN A 416 -10.25 24.91 -19.32
N ILE A 417 -9.02 24.75 -18.80
CA ILE A 417 -8.08 23.70 -19.25
C ILE A 417 -8.69 22.33 -19.02
N LEU A 418 -9.21 22.03 -17.82
CA LEU A 418 -9.88 20.76 -17.52
C LEU A 418 -11.06 20.49 -18.46
N ASN A 419 -11.93 21.47 -18.68
CA ASN A 419 -13.05 21.35 -19.62
C ASN A 419 -12.59 21.05 -21.04
N SER A 420 -11.52 21.70 -21.49
CA SER A 420 -10.92 21.43 -22.81
C SER A 420 -10.37 20.01 -22.90
N GLN A 421 -9.69 19.51 -21.87
CA GLN A 421 -9.18 18.13 -21.84
C GLN A 421 -10.32 17.11 -21.82
N VAL A 422 -11.35 17.31 -21.01
CA VAL A 422 -12.55 16.47 -21.01
C VAL A 422 -13.18 16.45 -22.40
N GLY A 423 -13.35 17.62 -23.02
CA GLY A 423 -13.92 17.72 -24.38
C GLY A 423 -13.10 16.98 -25.44
N LYS A 424 -11.76 17.05 -25.36
CA LYS A 424 -10.87 16.32 -26.28
C LYS A 424 -10.95 14.81 -26.10
N LYS A 425 -10.97 14.33 -24.86
CA LYS A 425 -10.98 12.88 -24.55
C LYS A 425 -12.36 12.24 -24.78
N SER A 426 -13.46 12.99 -24.59
CA SER A 426 -14.82 12.53 -24.84
C SER A 426 -15.30 12.70 -26.28
N ALA A 427 -14.47 13.24 -27.16
CA ALA A 427 -14.85 13.49 -28.54
C ALA A 427 -15.23 12.19 -29.28
N ILE A 428 -16.27 12.29 -30.09
CA ILE A 428 -16.68 11.21 -31.01
C ILE A 428 -15.61 11.06 -32.08
N VAL A 429 -15.10 9.83 -32.26
CA VAL A 429 -13.99 9.51 -33.16
C VAL A 429 -14.51 9.01 -34.51
N ASN A 430 -15.64 8.28 -34.51
CA ASN A 430 -16.20 7.77 -35.74
C ASN A 430 -16.67 8.88 -36.67
N CYS A 431 -16.33 8.73 -37.94
CA CYS A 431 -16.56 9.75 -38.94
C CYS A 431 -17.67 9.36 -39.92
N THR A 432 -18.35 10.37 -40.45
CA THR A 432 -19.23 10.24 -41.60
C THR A 432 -18.74 11.12 -42.74
N SER A 433 -19.11 10.78 -43.96
CA SER A 433 -18.76 11.55 -45.16
C SER A 433 -19.83 12.60 -45.43
N GLU A 434 -19.41 13.83 -45.69
CA GLU A 434 -20.29 14.96 -46.04
C GLU A 434 -19.78 15.67 -47.28
N MET A 435 -20.67 16.18 -48.09
CA MET A 435 -20.30 17.00 -49.26
C MET A 435 -20.11 18.47 -48.82
N ALA A 436 -18.90 18.94 -48.93
CA ALA A 436 -18.58 20.34 -48.67
C ALA A 436 -17.84 20.92 -49.87
N ASN A 437 -18.34 22.01 -50.42
CA ASN A 437 -17.77 22.71 -51.61
C ASN A 437 -17.51 21.79 -52.81
N GLY A 438 -18.36 20.80 -53.03
CA GLY A 438 -18.24 19.85 -54.14
C GLY A 438 -17.20 18.74 -53.95
N GLN A 439 -16.61 18.63 -52.75
CA GLN A 439 -15.71 17.53 -52.36
C GLN A 439 -16.28 16.72 -51.19
N VAL A 440 -15.96 15.44 -51.17
CA VAL A 440 -16.31 14.56 -50.02
C VAL A 440 -15.32 14.82 -48.89
N VAL A 441 -15.80 15.33 -47.78
CA VAL A 441 -15.01 15.63 -46.58
C VAL A 441 -15.48 14.69 -45.47
N SER A 442 -14.54 14.08 -44.76
CA SER A 442 -14.81 13.28 -43.57
C SER A 442 -14.91 14.18 -42.34
N ARG A 443 -15.96 14.04 -41.54
CA ARG A 443 -16.13 14.72 -40.25
C ARG A 443 -16.60 13.75 -39.17
N ALA A 444 -16.32 14.07 -37.91
CA ALA A 444 -16.85 13.31 -36.78
C ALA A 444 -18.40 13.26 -36.82
N LYS A 445 -18.97 12.11 -36.49
CA LYS A 445 -20.42 11.93 -36.36
C LYS A 445 -20.96 12.87 -35.27
N ARG A 446 -22.18 13.38 -35.46
CA ARG A 446 -22.92 14.10 -34.42
C ARG A 446 -23.62 13.10 -33.50
N LEU A 447 -24.05 13.51 -32.32
CA LEU A 447 -24.75 12.68 -31.35
C LEU A 447 -25.98 11.94 -31.94
N ASN A 448 -26.70 12.57 -32.88
CA ASN A 448 -27.86 11.98 -33.54
C ASN A 448 -27.49 11.08 -34.75
N GLU A 449 -26.23 10.92 -35.03
CA GLU A 449 -25.72 10.11 -36.15
C GLU A 449 -25.00 8.86 -35.66
N ILE A 450 -24.73 8.75 -34.33
CA ILE A 450 -24.11 7.54 -33.76
C ILE A 450 -25.14 6.44 -33.58
N CYS A 451 -24.75 5.23 -33.95
CA CYS A 451 -25.59 4.03 -33.97
C CYS A 451 -25.00 2.90 -33.13
N TYR A 452 -25.86 2.15 -32.45
CA TYR A 452 -25.45 0.93 -31.74
C TYR A 452 -24.82 -0.07 -32.70
N ASN A 453 -23.89 -0.86 -32.18
CA ASN A 453 -23.06 -1.85 -32.89
C ASN A 453 -21.97 -1.27 -33.82
N GLU A 454 -22.15 -0.05 -34.34
CA GLU A 454 -21.15 0.62 -35.15
C GLU A 454 -20.27 1.57 -34.32
N ASP A 455 -20.91 2.30 -33.40
CA ASP A 455 -20.31 3.41 -32.65
C ASP A 455 -20.29 3.13 -31.12
N ASP A 456 -20.32 1.89 -30.69
CA ASP A 456 -20.47 1.51 -29.28
C ASP A 456 -19.45 2.18 -28.36
N GLU A 457 -18.22 2.36 -28.81
CA GLU A 457 -17.18 3.04 -28.01
C GLU A 457 -17.49 4.53 -27.82
N ASP A 458 -17.93 5.21 -28.85
CA ASP A 458 -18.32 6.62 -28.78
C ASP A 458 -19.60 6.80 -27.96
N ILE A 459 -20.55 5.88 -28.07
CA ILE A 459 -21.75 5.86 -27.22
C ILE A 459 -21.36 5.72 -25.75
N ARG A 460 -20.45 4.81 -25.42
CA ARG A 460 -19.96 4.62 -24.05
C ARG A 460 -19.28 5.87 -23.48
N LYS A 461 -18.48 6.56 -24.29
CA LYS A 461 -17.84 7.82 -23.88
C LYS A 461 -18.87 8.90 -23.55
N VAL A 462 -19.88 9.05 -24.43
CA VAL A 462 -20.94 10.06 -24.25
C VAL A 462 -21.81 9.74 -23.03
N LEU A 463 -22.20 8.46 -22.86
CA LEU A 463 -22.99 8.04 -21.69
C LEU A 463 -22.21 8.25 -20.39
N LEU A 464 -20.92 7.93 -20.39
CA LEU A 464 -20.06 8.12 -19.23
C LEU A 464 -19.93 9.59 -18.85
N LEU A 465 -19.69 10.48 -19.85
CA LEU A 465 -19.70 11.92 -19.63
C LEU A 465 -21.05 12.37 -19.02
N TYR A 466 -22.16 11.89 -19.57
CA TYR A 466 -23.50 12.23 -19.07
C TYR A 466 -23.69 11.78 -17.60
N CYS A 467 -23.28 10.54 -17.25
CA CYS A 467 -23.41 10.04 -15.89
C CYS A 467 -22.56 10.86 -14.89
N VAL A 468 -21.34 11.22 -15.27
CA VAL A 468 -20.45 12.05 -14.43
C VAL A 468 -21.03 13.45 -14.25
N GLU A 469 -21.54 14.09 -15.31
CA GLU A 469 -22.20 15.40 -15.23
C GLU A 469 -23.50 15.35 -14.40
N GLN A 470 -24.27 14.26 -14.48
CA GLN A 470 -25.44 14.07 -13.61
C GLN A 470 -25.03 13.94 -12.14
N SER A 471 -23.94 13.22 -11.83
CA SER A 471 -23.43 13.15 -10.47
C SER A 471 -23.01 14.53 -9.94
N LEU A 472 -22.44 15.40 -10.78
CA LEU A 472 -22.10 16.76 -10.41
C LEU A 472 -23.32 17.65 -10.12
N MET A 473 -24.45 17.40 -10.81
CA MET A 473 -25.67 18.19 -10.64
C MET A 473 -26.48 17.80 -9.39
N GLN A 474 -26.20 16.67 -8.76
CA GLN A 474 -26.87 16.26 -7.54
C GLN A 474 -26.45 17.15 -6.37
N THR A 475 -27.43 17.58 -5.58
CA THR A 475 -27.24 18.58 -4.50
C THR A 475 -26.71 18.00 -3.20
N GLN A 476 -26.56 16.68 -3.10
CA GLN A 476 -25.97 16.05 -1.92
C GLN A 476 -24.44 16.06 -2.03
N ASP A 477 -23.80 16.80 -1.14
CA ASP A 477 -22.34 17.03 -1.10
C ASP A 477 -21.48 15.76 -0.90
N SER A 478 -22.09 14.62 -0.62
CA SER A 478 -21.38 13.39 -0.23
C SER A 478 -21.13 12.41 -1.37
N GLU A 479 -21.85 12.49 -2.49
CA GLU A 479 -21.73 11.46 -3.54
C GLU A 479 -20.72 11.86 -4.62
N ARG A 480 -19.59 11.16 -4.65
CA ARG A 480 -18.61 11.19 -5.74
C ARG A 480 -18.92 10.09 -6.73
N PHE A 481 -18.67 10.34 -8.02
CA PHE A 481 -18.81 9.31 -9.04
C PHE A 481 -17.77 8.18 -8.77
N PRO A 482 -18.21 6.91 -8.68
CA PRO A 482 -17.34 5.81 -8.22
C PRO A 482 -16.49 5.25 -9.36
N PHE A 483 -15.46 5.98 -9.80
CA PHE A 483 -14.57 5.57 -10.90
C PHE A 483 -13.92 4.19 -10.66
N HIS A 484 -13.60 3.84 -9.40
CA HIS A 484 -13.02 2.55 -9.01
C HIS A 484 -13.94 1.35 -9.28
N LEU A 485 -15.27 1.54 -9.31
CA LEU A 485 -16.22 0.45 -9.54
C LEU A 485 -16.39 0.15 -11.04
N ILE A 486 -16.13 1.12 -11.91
CA ILE A 486 -16.41 0.99 -13.35
C ILE A 486 -15.63 -0.15 -13.97
N GLU A 487 -14.35 -0.27 -13.66
CA GLU A 487 -13.47 -1.30 -14.22
C GLU A 487 -13.50 -2.60 -13.41
N LYS A 488 -13.66 -2.51 -12.08
CA LYS A 488 -13.66 -3.66 -11.17
C LYS A 488 -14.78 -4.66 -11.50
N TYR A 489 -15.94 -4.16 -11.89
CA TYR A 489 -17.10 -5.02 -12.11
C TYR A 489 -17.41 -5.26 -13.58
N GLN A 490 -16.69 -4.64 -14.54
CA GLN A 490 -16.99 -4.69 -15.99
C GLN A 490 -18.48 -4.45 -16.29
N VAL A 491 -19.15 -3.64 -15.47
CA VAL A 491 -20.61 -3.57 -15.32
C VAL A 491 -21.27 -2.72 -16.42
N TYR A 492 -20.53 -2.26 -17.41
CA TYR A 492 -21.11 -1.46 -18.49
C TYR A 492 -21.35 -2.28 -19.74
N SER A 493 -22.43 -3.06 -19.72
CA SER A 493 -23.11 -3.42 -20.96
C SER A 493 -23.93 -2.22 -21.46
N LEU A 494 -23.92 -1.97 -22.75
CA LEU A 494 -24.90 -1.08 -23.35
C LEU A 494 -26.24 -1.81 -23.32
N GLU A 495 -27.13 -1.42 -22.40
CA GLU A 495 -28.48 -1.94 -22.35
C GLU A 495 -29.40 -1.02 -23.14
N HIS A 496 -30.25 -1.61 -23.96
CA HIS A 496 -31.24 -0.90 -24.72
C HIS A 496 -32.50 -0.72 -23.87
N ILE A 497 -32.94 0.53 -23.72
CA ILE A 497 -34.21 0.84 -23.05
C ILE A 497 -35.40 0.28 -23.87
N HIS A 498 -35.19 0.11 -25.19
CA HIS A 498 -36.15 -0.48 -26.11
C HIS A 498 -35.50 -1.55 -26.98
N ALA A 499 -36.27 -2.52 -27.48
CA ALA A 499 -35.79 -3.57 -28.35
C ALA A 499 -35.13 -3.00 -29.63
N GLN A 500 -34.02 -3.61 -30.07
CA GLN A 500 -33.27 -3.17 -31.26
C GLN A 500 -34.07 -3.22 -32.57
N HIS A 501 -35.16 -4.00 -32.60
CA HIS A 501 -36.02 -4.17 -33.74
C HIS A 501 -37.46 -3.81 -33.34
N LEU A 502 -37.78 -2.52 -33.40
CA LEU A 502 -39.15 -2.06 -33.35
C LEU A 502 -39.69 -2.00 -34.79
N ASN A 503 -40.79 -2.69 -35.04
CA ASN A 503 -41.49 -2.51 -36.29
C ASN A 503 -42.20 -1.13 -36.28
N ASP A 504 -42.16 -0.40 -37.38
CA ASP A 504 -42.77 0.94 -37.56
C ASP A 504 -44.26 1.01 -37.18
N SER A 505 -44.91 -0.15 -37.02
CA SER A 505 -46.32 -0.29 -36.64
C SER A 505 -46.57 -0.37 -35.11
N ASP A 506 -45.52 -0.44 -34.29
CA ASP A 506 -45.66 -0.57 -32.84
C ASP A 506 -46.04 0.76 -32.18
N ALA A 507 -47.08 0.75 -31.32
CA ALA A 507 -47.48 1.90 -30.53
C ALA A 507 -46.31 2.49 -29.71
N SER A 508 -45.38 1.66 -29.27
CA SER A 508 -44.16 2.03 -28.56
C SER A 508 -43.22 2.93 -29.38
N PHE A 509 -43.21 2.84 -30.72
CA PHE A 509 -42.40 3.72 -31.56
C PHE A 509 -42.91 5.17 -31.56
N LYS A 510 -44.23 5.34 -31.55
CA LYS A 510 -44.85 6.68 -31.41
C LYS A 510 -44.53 7.29 -30.06
N ASP A 511 -44.68 6.54 -28.99
CA ASP A 511 -44.39 6.98 -27.63
C ASP A 511 -42.89 7.32 -27.44
N LEU A 512 -41.99 6.57 -28.07
CA LEU A 512 -40.55 6.83 -28.06
C LEU A 512 -40.22 8.12 -28.82
N SER A 513 -40.80 8.30 -29.98
CA SER A 513 -40.63 9.52 -30.79
C SER A 513 -41.12 10.76 -30.07
N GLU A 514 -42.26 10.63 -29.40
CA GLU A 514 -42.86 11.72 -28.61
C GLU A 514 -42.02 12.02 -27.36
N TRP A 515 -41.55 11.00 -26.66
CA TRP A 515 -40.59 11.15 -25.54
C TRP A 515 -39.29 11.82 -25.99
N TYR A 516 -38.70 11.38 -27.10
CA TYR A 516 -37.47 11.95 -27.66
C TYR A 516 -37.63 13.42 -28.02
N ASN A 517 -38.73 13.77 -28.71
CA ASN A 517 -39.01 15.15 -29.08
C ASN A 517 -39.27 16.05 -27.85
N ASN A 518 -39.91 15.54 -26.83
CA ASN A 518 -40.13 16.25 -25.55
C ASN A 518 -38.79 16.50 -24.83
N LYS A 519 -37.90 15.50 -24.77
CA LYS A 519 -36.57 15.65 -24.14
C LYS A 519 -35.66 16.56 -24.95
N LYS A 520 -35.66 16.47 -26.28
CA LYS A 520 -34.94 17.39 -27.16
C LYS A 520 -35.38 18.85 -26.94
N GLY A 521 -36.67 19.11 -26.83
CA GLY A 521 -37.20 20.45 -26.53
C GLY A 521 -36.77 20.99 -25.17
N VAL A 522 -36.62 20.13 -24.15
CA VAL A 522 -36.11 20.51 -22.82
C VAL A 522 -34.63 20.86 -22.86
N LEU A 523 -33.83 20.08 -23.59
CA LEU A 523 -32.39 20.31 -23.74
C LEU A 523 -32.11 21.59 -24.56
N GLU A 524 -32.87 21.83 -25.62
CA GLU A 524 -32.77 23.05 -26.42
C GLU A 524 -33.19 24.30 -25.63
N LYS A 525 -34.21 24.21 -24.77
CA LYS A 525 -34.60 25.29 -23.85
C LYS A 525 -33.52 25.58 -22.81
N LYS A 526 -32.87 24.55 -22.25
CA LYS A 526 -31.75 24.74 -21.33
C LYS A 526 -30.54 25.38 -22.02
N LYS A 527 -30.25 25.02 -23.27
CA LYS A 527 -29.16 25.62 -24.07
C LYS A 527 -29.43 27.09 -24.36
N ASN A 528 -30.65 27.46 -24.69
CA ASN A 528 -31.03 28.84 -24.93
C ASN A 528 -31.04 29.69 -23.65
N ASN A 529 -31.48 29.14 -22.51
CA ASN A 529 -31.43 29.84 -21.22
C ASN A 529 -30.00 30.03 -20.70
N SER A 530 -29.05 29.13 -21.01
CA SER A 530 -27.64 29.35 -20.67
C SER A 530 -26.98 30.44 -21.53
N HIS A 531 -27.39 30.60 -22.77
CA HIS A 531 -26.92 31.71 -23.63
C HIS A 531 -27.53 33.06 -23.22
N VAL A 532 -28.76 33.10 -22.73
CA VAL A 532 -29.42 34.35 -22.25
C VAL A 532 -28.78 34.82 -20.94
N LYS A 533 -28.46 33.93 -20.00
CA LYS A 533 -27.76 34.30 -18.76
C LYS A 533 -26.33 34.80 -18.98
N HIS A 534 -25.64 34.36 -20.06
CA HIS A 534 -24.31 34.87 -20.40
C HIS A 534 -24.34 36.22 -21.13
N SER A 535 -25.46 36.61 -21.74
CA SER A 535 -25.61 37.93 -22.37
C SER A 535 -26.05 39.00 -21.38
N GLU A 536 -26.76 38.67 -20.31
CA GLU A 536 -27.19 39.63 -19.27
C GLU A 536 -26.07 39.97 -18.27
N SER A 537 -25.11 39.07 -18.00
CA SER A 537 -23.95 39.36 -17.14
C SER A 537 -22.84 40.19 -17.81
N ARG A 538 -23.02 40.63 -19.03
CA ARG A 538 -22.10 41.58 -19.75
C ARG A 538 -22.63 43.00 -19.87
N LEU A 539 -23.76 43.31 -19.24
CA LEU A 539 -24.41 44.65 -19.28
C LEU A 539 -24.64 45.24 -17.89
N GLU A 540 -24.06 44.66 -16.82
CA GLU A 540 -23.83 45.29 -15.52
C GLU A 540 -22.29 45.18 -15.20
#